data_e67adff168dae3c42977fa21a8038270
#
_entry.id   e67adff168dae3c42977fa21a8038270
#
_cell.length_a   1.000
_cell.length_b   1.000
_cell.length_c   1.000
_cell.angle_alpha   90.00
_cell.angle_beta   90.00
_cell.angle_gamma   90.00
#
_symmetry.space_group_name_H-M   'P 1'
#
loop_
_entity.id
_entity.type
_entity.pdbx_description
1 polymer ?
#
loop_
_entity_poly.entity_id
_entity_poly.type
_entity_poly.pdbx_seq_one_letter_code
_entity_poly.pdbx_strand_id
1 'polypeptide(L)'
;MSVILEHVSKAYGRQKALDDIGFRLEEGEICGFLGPNGAGKSTTMKIITGCLNDYQGEVRIKEMNLRENPLKIKAIIGYLPEQNPLYPDLYIREYLLHVTRLYRVGRPVAKVNAIIERTGLEPEIQKKIGQLSKGYRQRVGLAQALVHDPEILILDEPMTGLDPNQLEEIRHLIKETGKKKTVLLSTHIMQEVEAICD
;
A
#
# COMPACT_ATOMS: atom_id res chain seq x y z
N MET A 1 -13.79 -1.24 -13.25
CA MET A 1 -13.66 -1.61 -11.81
C MET A 1 -12.26 -2.11 -11.53
N SER A 2 -11.62 -1.61 -10.48
CA SER A 2 -10.25 -2.01 -10.14
C SER A 2 -10.19 -3.14 -9.11
N VAL A 3 -11.09 -3.13 -8.11
CA VAL A 3 -11.15 -4.15 -7.04
C VAL A 3 -12.60 -4.52 -6.78
N ILE A 4 -12.89 -5.81 -6.68
CA ILE A 4 -14.22 -6.33 -6.35
C ILE A 4 -14.05 -7.43 -5.30
N LEU A 5 -14.76 -7.31 -4.20
CA LEU A 5 -14.94 -8.35 -3.18
C LEU A 5 -16.40 -8.78 -3.16
N GLU A 6 -16.65 -10.09 -3.14
CA GLU A 6 -17.99 -10.65 -3.07
C GLU A 6 -18.02 -11.78 -2.02
N HIS A 7 -18.87 -11.61 -1.01
CA HIS A 7 -19.11 -12.59 0.06
C HIS A 7 -17.82 -13.02 0.78
N VAL A 8 -16.90 -12.06 1.05
CA VAL A 8 -15.60 -12.37 1.65
C VAL A 8 -15.73 -12.53 3.16
N SER A 9 -15.34 -13.70 3.66
CA SER A 9 -15.32 -14.02 5.09
C SER A 9 -13.96 -14.58 5.49
N LYS A 10 -13.50 -14.23 6.70
CA LYS A 10 -12.25 -14.71 7.30
C LYS A 10 -12.37 -14.86 8.80
N ALA A 11 -12.01 -16.02 9.31
CA ALA A 11 -11.91 -16.28 10.74
C ALA A 11 -10.47 -16.65 11.15
N TYR A 12 -10.07 -16.24 12.34
CA TYR A 12 -8.87 -16.68 13.05
C TYR A 12 -9.31 -17.49 14.29
N GLY A 13 -9.23 -18.81 14.18
CA GLY A 13 -9.80 -19.70 15.17
C GLY A 13 -11.31 -19.46 15.29
N ARG A 14 -11.78 -19.04 16.48
CA ARG A 14 -13.20 -18.76 16.75
C ARG A 14 -13.61 -17.30 16.44
N GLN A 15 -12.65 -16.41 16.22
CA GLN A 15 -12.92 -14.99 15.98
C GLN A 15 -13.09 -14.72 14.49
N LYS A 16 -14.27 -14.23 14.10
CA LYS A 16 -14.51 -13.72 12.75
C LYS A 16 -13.85 -12.34 12.63
N ALA A 17 -12.88 -12.21 11.72
CA ALA A 17 -12.26 -10.95 11.36
C ALA A 17 -13.01 -10.26 10.23
N LEU A 18 -13.58 -11.02 9.30
CA LEU A 18 -14.47 -10.57 8.24
C LEU A 18 -15.68 -11.51 8.20
N ASP A 19 -16.88 -10.96 8.06
CA ASP A 19 -18.13 -11.70 8.00
C ASP A 19 -18.98 -11.22 6.83
N ASP A 20 -18.94 -11.96 5.73
CA ASP A 20 -19.70 -11.72 4.50
C ASP A 20 -19.61 -10.29 3.94
N ILE A 21 -18.39 -9.76 3.86
CA ILE A 21 -18.17 -8.42 3.32
C ILE A 21 -18.11 -8.42 1.79
N GLY A 22 -18.61 -7.32 1.19
CA GLY A 22 -18.48 -7.05 -0.22
C GLY A 22 -18.36 -5.55 -0.47
N PHE A 23 -17.53 -5.19 -1.43
CA PHE A 23 -17.43 -3.81 -1.93
C PHE A 23 -16.79 -3.78 -3.32
N ARG A 24 -16.88 -2.63 -3.96
CA ARG A 24 -16.27 -2.36 -5.27
C ARG A 24 -15.52 -1.05 -5.22
N LEU A 25 -14.37 -1.00 -5.89
CA LEU A 25 -13.54 0.18 -6.05
C LEU A 25 -13.38 0.45 -7.55
N GLU A 26 -13.72 1.65 -7.97
CA GLU A 26 -13.62 2.06 -9.36
C GLU A 26 -12.18 2.43 -9.74
N GLU A 27 -11.92 2.50 -11.04
CA GLU A 27 -10.60 2.88 -11.56
C GLU A 27 -10.36 4.37 -11.38
N GLY A 28 -9.20 4.73 -10.82
CA GLY A 28 -8.81 6.13 -10.58
C GLY A 28 -9.41 6.75 -9.33
N GLU A 29 -10.13 5.98 -8.49
CA GLU A 29 -10.74 6.43 -7.24
C GLU A 29 -9.74 6.36 -6.08
N ILE A 30 -9.83 7.32 -5.15
CA ILE A 30 -9.17 7.25 -3.84
C ILE A 30 -10.22 6.91 -2.79
N CYS A 31 -10.19 5.69 -2.30
CA CYS A 31 -11.16 5.18 -1.32
C CYS A 31 -10.50 4.93 0.04
N GLY A 32 -11.20 5.30 1.12
CA GLY A 32 -10.76 5.13 2.50
C GLY A 32 -11.57 4.08 3.26
N PHE A 33 -10.90 3.08 3.83
CA PHE A 33 -11.47 2.20 4.84
C PHE A 33 -11.36 2.84 6.21
N LEU A 34 -12.45 3.44 6.68
CA LEU A 34 -12.55 4.03 8.00
C LEU A 34 -13.08 2.99 9.01
N GLY A 35 -12.47 2.92 10.18
CA GLY A 35 -12.96 2.09 11.26
C GLY A 35 -11.95 1.89 12.39
N PRO A 36 -12.40 1.42 13.57
CA PRO A 36 -11.53 1.20 14.73
C PRO A 36 -10.52 0.09 14.47
N ASN A 37 -9.51 -0.02 15.35
CA ASN A 37 -8.58 -1.14 15.32
C ASN A 37 -9.34 -2.45 15.56
N GLY A 38 -8.97 -3.49 14.82
CA GLY A 38 -9.66 -4.78 14.86
C GLY A 38 -10.90 -4.90 13.97
N ALA A 39 -11.33 -3.85 13.25
CA ALA A 39 -12.48 -3.87 12.35
C ALA A 39 -12.27 -4.69 11.04
N GLY A 40 -11.13 -5.36 10.88
CA GLY A 40 -10.85 -6.17 9.70
C GLY A 40 -10.16 -5.45 8.54
N LYS A 41 -9.84 -4.13 8.66
CA LYS A 41 -9.22 -3.32 7.59
C LYS A 41 -7.94 -3.98 7.05
N SER A 42 -6.95 -4.22 7.89
CA SER A 42 -5.67 -4.87 7.50
C SER A 42 -5.87 -6.30 6.99
N THR A 43 -6.85 -7.04 7.51
CA THR A 43 -7.19 -8.38 7.01
C THR A 43 -7.69 -8.30 5.57
N THR A 44 -8.60 -7.37 5.28
CA THR A 44 -9.11 -7.12 3.93
C THR A 44 -7.99 -6.74 2.97
N MET A 45 -7.10 -5.84 3.36
CA MET A 45 -5.95 -5.43 2.53
C MET A 45 -4.98 -6.58 2.26
N LYS A 46 -4.68 -7.41 3.26
CA LYS A 46 -3.86 -8.63 3.08
C LYS A 46 -4.50 -9.64 2.12
N ILE A 47 -5.82 -9.75 2.11
CA ILE A 47 -6.53 -10.59 1.14
C ILE A 47 -6.38 -10.00 -0.26
N ILE A 48 -6.71 -8.72 -0.48
CA ILE A 48 -6.65 -8.05 -1.79
C ILE A 48 -5.24 -8.14 -2.40
N THR A 49 -4.21 -7.99 -1.57
CA THR A 49 -2.80 -8.06 -2.00
C THR A 49 -2.28 -9.47 -2.20
N GLY A 50 -3.09 -10.49 -1.91
CA GLY A 50 -2.68 -11.89 -1.96
C GLY A 50 -1.61 -12.27 -0.92
N CYS A 51 -1.50 -11.50 0.17
CA CYS A 51 -0.68 -11.85 1.34
C CYS A 51 -1.40 -12.84 2.26
N LEU A 52 -2.73 -12.92 2.18
CA LEU A 52 -3.57 -13.86 2.92
C LEU A 52 -4.48 -14.59 1.93
N ASN A 53 -4.30 -15.92 1.79
CA ASN A 53 -5.00 -16.73 0.79
C ASN A 53 -6.12 -17.60 1.40
N ASP A 54 -6.15 -17.75 2.74
CA ASP A 54 -7.15 -18.53 3.46
C ASP A 54 -8.32 -17.62 3.84
N TYR A 55 -9.32 -17.53 2.94
CA TYR A 55 -10.58 -16.80 3.10
C TYR A 55 -11.69 -17.47 2.26
N GLN A 56 -12.94 -17.18 2.57
CA GLN A 56 -14.13 -17.56 1.78
C GLN A 56 -14.55 -16.38 0.90
N GLY A 57 -15.35 -16.67 -0.15
CA GLY A 57 -15.82 -15.67 -1.09
C GLY A 57 -14.89 -15.48 -2.29
N GLU A 58 -15.11 -14.42 -3.05
CA GLU A 58 -14.40 -14.12 -4.29
C GLU A 58 -13.77 -12.74 -4.25
N VAL A 59 -12.54 -12.65 -4.80
CA VAL A 59 -11.81 -11.38 -4.98
C VAL A 59 -11.32 -11.31 -6.41
N ARG A 60 -11.70 -10.22 -7.08
CA ARG A 60 -11.26 -9.92 -8.45
C ARG A 60 -10.52 -8.58 -8.48
N ILE A 61 -9.42 -8.56 -9.20
CA ILE A 61 -8.61 -7.36 -9.44
C ILE A 61 -8.49 -7.19 -10.95
N LYS A 62 -9.06 -6.09 -11.48
CA LYS A 62 -9.12 -5.84 -12.93
C LYS A 62 -9.59 -7.09 -13.72
N GLU A 63 -10.75 -7.61 -13.35
CA GLU A 63 -11.36 -8.81 -13.95
C GLU A 63 -10.62 -10.13 -13.73
N MET A 64 -9.41 -10.11 -13.17
CA MET A 64 -8.63 -11.31 -12.83
C MET A 64 -9.06 -11.85 -11.47
N ASN A 65 -9.39 -13.14 -11.39
CA ASN A 65 -9.57 -13.81 -10.11
C ASN A 65 -8.23 -13.92 -9.36
N LEU A 66 -8.22 -13.51 -8.09
CA LEU A 66 -6.98 -13.45 -7.29
C LEU A 66 -6.35 -14.83 -7.07
N ARG A 67 -7.17 -15.87 -6.87
CA ARG A 67 -6.66 -17.25 -6.66
C ARG A 67 -6.01 -17.83 -7.92
N GLU A 68 -6.55 -17.48 -9.08
CA GLU A 68 -6.04 -18.01 -10.37
C GLU A 68 -4.85 -17.22 -10.89
N ASN A 69 -4.76 -15.94 -10.58
CA ASN A 69 -3.74 -15.04 -11.15
C ASN A 69 -2.90 -14.28 -10.11
N PRO A 70 -2.42 -14.91 -9.01
CA PRO A 70 -1.82 -14.19 -7.90
C PRO A 70 -0.56 -13.40 -8.27
N LEU A 71 0.29 -13.92 -9.15
CA LEU A 71 1.52 -13.23 -9.55
C LEU A 71 1.26 -12.05 -10.48
N LYS A 72 0.29 -12.16 -11.39
CA LYS A 72 -0.10 -11.05 -12.28
C LYS A 72 -0.70 -9.90 -11.47
N ILE A 73 -1.55 -10.24 -10.51
CA ILE A 73 -2.19 -9.27 -9.61
C ILE A 73 -1.15 -8.57 -8.72
N LYS A 74 -0.21 -9.32 -8.12
CA LYS A 74 0.88 -8.73 -7.34
C LYS A 74 1.75 -7.78 -8.15
N ALA A 75 1.92 -8.01 -9.44
CA ALA A 75 2.72 -7.13 -10.30
C ALA A 75 2.08 -5.76 -10.55
N ILE A 76 0.75 -5.64 -10.45
CA ILE A 76 -0.01 -4.40 -10.67
C ILE A 76 -0.45 -3.72 -9.36
N ILE A 77 -0.15 -4.32 -8.20
CA ILE A 77 -0.46 -3.76 -6.89
C ILE A 77 0.81 -3.28 -6.19
N GLY A 78 0.81 -2.04 -5.71
CA GLY A 78 1.74 -1.55 -4.71
C GLY A 78 1.13 -1.68 -3.32
N TYR A 79 1.87 -2.20 -2.36
CA TYR A 79 1.36 -2.41 -1.00
C TYR A 79 2.29 -1.84 0.06
N LEU A 80 1.75 -1.00 0.92
CA LEU A 80 2.37 -0.53 2.15
C LEU A 80 1.60 -1.12 3.33
N PRO A 81 2.14 -2.13 4.03
CA PRO A 81 1.52 -2.66 5.25
C PRO A 81 1.73 -1.72 6.43
N GLU A 82 0.85 -1.79 7.45
CA GLU A 82 0.93 -1.02 8.69
C GLU A 82 2.31 -1.20 9.37
N GLN A 83 2.76 -2.45 9.51
CA GLN A 83 4.11 -2.77 9.93
C GLN A 83 4.99 -2.91 8.69
N ASN A 84 5.72 -1.86 8.38
CA ASN A 84 6.56 -1.81 7.20
C ASN A 84 7.86 -2.62 7.39
N PRO A 85 7.99 -3.85 6.83
CA PRO A 85 9.10 -4.76 7.07
C PRO A 85 10.32 -4.40 6.20
N LEU A 86 10.90 -3.24 6.44
CA LEU A 86 12.11 -2.78 5.74
C LEU A 86 13.36 -3.52 6.22
N TYR A 87 14.41 -3.53 5.39
CA TYR A 87 15.72 -4.08 5.74
C TYR A 87 16.60 -2.98 6.37
N PRO A 88 16.78 -2.97 7.72
CA PRO A 88 17.39 -1.86 8.45
C PRO A 88 18.87 -1.65 8.10
N ASP A 89 19.57 -2.70 7.68
CA ASP A 89 21.00 -2.65 7.36
C ASP A 89 21.32 -2.13 5.96
N LEU A 90 20.33 -2.02 5.09
CA LEU A 90 20.51 -1.52 3.72
C LEU A 90 20.38 0.00 3.66
N TYR A 91 21.07 0.61 2.70
CA TYR A 91 20.81 1.98 2.29
C TYR A 91 19.53 2.06 1.46
N ILE A 92 18.87 3.23 1.47
CA ILE A 92 17.60 3.46 0.75
C ILE A 92 17.71 3.04 -0.73
N ARG A 93 18.77 3.47 -1.41
CA ARG A 93 19.00 3.17 -2.83
C ARG A 93 19.19 1.68 -3.10
N GLU A 94 19.97 1.00 -2.26
CA GLU A 94 20.21 -0.45 -2.38
C GLU A 94 18.91 -1.23 -2.22
N TYR A 95 18.13 -0.88 -1.21
CA TYR A 95 16.83 -1.49 -0.95
C TYR A 95 15.86 -1.32 -2.14
N LEU A 96 15.71 -0.10 -2.65
CA LEU A 96 14.82 0.17 -3.78
C LEU A 96 15.31 -0.52 -5.07
N LEU A 97 16.63 -0.58 -5.32
CA LEU A 97 17.18 -1.37 -6.43
C LEU A 97 16.93 -2.86 -6.27
N HIS A 98 16.97 -3.40 -5.05
CA HIS A 98 16.60 -4.78 -4.80
C HIS A 98 15.12 -5.03 -5.16
N VAL A 99 14.21 -4.15 -4.73
CA VAL A 99 12.78 -4.24 -5.06
C VAL A 99 12.55 -4.18 -6.58
N THR A 100 13.23 -3.28 -7.31
CA THR A 100 13.07 -3.20 -8.77
C THR A 100 13.48 -4.49 -9.48
N ARG A 101 14.44 -5.25 -8.94
CA ARG A 101 14.84 -6.57 -9.49
C ARG A 101 13.74 -7.61 -9.30
N LEU A 102 13.07 -7.63 -8.13
CA LEU A 102 11.97 -8.55 -7.86
C LEU A 102 10.81 -8.36 -8.84
N TYR A 103 10.49 -7.10 -9.16
CA TYR A 103 9.45 -6.75 -10.12
C TYR A 103 9.92 -6.68 -11.58
N ARG A 104 11.20 -6.98 -11.86
CA ARG A 104 11.80 -6.93 -13.22
C ARG A 104 11.59 -5.58 -13.90
N VAL A 105 11.73 -4.50 -13.14
CA VAL A 105 11.52 -3.13 -13.63
C VAL A 105 12.57 -2.75 -14.66
N GLY A 106 12.15 -2.27 -15.82
CA GLY A 106 13.05 -1.70 -16.82
C GLY A 106 13.66 -0.37 -16.34
N ARG A 107 14.95 -0.13 -16.67
CA ARG A 107 15.71 1.09 -16.27
C ARG A 107 15.68 1.34 -14.75
N PRO A 108 16.08 0.35 -13.91
CA PRO A 108 15.89 0.39 -12.47
C PRO A 108 16.51 1.61 -11.80
N VAL A 109 17.71 2.03 -12.22
CA VAL A 109 18.40 3.20 -11.62
C VAL A 109 17.62 4.50 -11.85
N ALA A 110 17.10 4.71 -13.06
CA ALA A 110 16.31 5.91 -13.38
C ALA A 110 14.99 5.92 -12.58
N LYS A 111 14.31 4.78 -12.48
CA LYS A 111 13.06 4.65 -11.68
C LYS A 111 13.33 4.88 -10.19
N VAL A 112 14.42 4.34 -9.65
CA VAL A 112 14.81 4.54 -8.24
C VAL A 112 15.13 6.01 -7.98
N ASN A 113 15.86 6.69 -8.86
CA ASN A 113 16.13 8.13 -8.68
C ASN A 113 14.84 8.96 -8.69
N ALA A 114 13.96 8.73 -9.65
CA ALA A 114 12.68 9.42 -9.74
C ALA A 114 11.78 9.19 -8.51
N ILE A 115 11.75 7.98 -7.96
CA ILE A 115 10.93 7.71 -6.77
C ILE A 115 11.54 8.30 -5.50
N ILE A 116 12.87 8.33 -5.36
CA ILE A 116 13.57 8.99 -4.26
C ILE A 116 13.21 10.47 -4.22
N GLU A 117 13.31 11.18 -5.35
CA GLU A 117 12.90 12.57 -5.51
C GLU A 117 11.43 12.76 -5.15
N ARG A 118 10.55 11.99 -5.77
CA ARG A 118 9.09 12.07 -5.57
C ARG A 118 8.65 11.85 -4.12
N THR A 119 9.36 11.01 -3.37
CA THR A 119 9.05 10.70 -1.96
C THR A 119 9.85 11.54 -0.96
N GLY A 120 10.67 12.51 -1.43
CA GLY A 120 11.46 13.39 -0.56
C GLY A 120 12.50 12.64 0.28
N LEU A 121 13.13 11.62 -0.28
CA LEU A 121 14.13 10.79 0.42
C LEU A 121 15.57 11.27 0.23
N GLU A 122 15.82 12.28 -0.61
CA GLU A 122 17.18 12.78 -0.93
C GLU A 122 17.98 13.20 0.29
N PRO A 123 17.41 13.92 1.29
CA PRO A 123 18.19 14.36 2.44
C PRO A 123 18.79 13.21 3.28
N GLU A 124 18.15 12.05 3.22
CA GLU A 124 18.49 10.88 4.04
C GLU A 124 19.16 9.74 3.24
N ILE A 125 19.49 9.98 1.97
CA ILE A 125 19.95 8.94 1.03
C ILE A 125 21.23 8.23 1.46
N GLN A 126 22.07 8.90 2.26
CA GLN A 126 23.35 8.39 2.76
C GLN A 126 23.20 7.58 4.05
N LYS A 127 22.02 7.50 4.64
CA LYS A 127 21.76 6.75 5.86
C LYS A 127 21.22 5.34 5.56
N LYS A 128 21.53 4.41 6.46
CA LYS A 128 20.87 3.10 6.48
C LYS A 128 19.42 3.27 6.94
N ILE A 129 18.53 2.40 6.45
CA ILE A 129 17.09 2.45 6.77
C ILE A 129 16.83 2.39 8.28
N GLY A 130 17.63 1.61 9.03
CA GLY A 130 17.52 1.53 10.49
C GLY A 130 17.81 2.84 11.23
N GLN A 131 18.53 3.77 10.64
CA GLN A 131 18.89 5.08 11.20
C GLN A 131 17.84 6.17 10.93
N LEU A 132 16.84 5.87 10.11
CA LEU A 132 15.80 6.82 9.69
C LEU A 132 14.76 7.02 10.80
N SER A 133 14.17 8.22 10.85
CA SER A 133 12.96 8.48 11.64
C SER A 133 11.79 7.61 11.15
N LYS A 134 10.73 7.51 11.96
CA LYS A 134 9.51 6.78 11.56
C LYS A 134 8.93 7.33 10.25
N GLY A 135 8.86 8.66 10.09
CA GLY A 135 8.35 9.29 8.87
C GLY A 135 9.18 8.97 7.63
N TYR A 136 10.50 9.01 7.74
CA TYR A 136 11.36 8.62 6.62
C TYR A 136 11.25 7.11 6.30
N ARG A 137 11.12 6.24 7.29
CA ARG A 137 10.83 4.81 7.04
C ARG A 137 9.49 4.62 6.31
N GLN A 138 8.48 5.41 6.67
CA GLN A 138 7.19 5.39 5.97
C GLN A 138 7.32 5.81 4.50
N ARG A 139 8.10 6.86 4.22
CA ARG A 139 8.43 7.29 2.85
C ARG A 139 9.19 6.21 2.06
N VAL A 140 10.12 5.49 2.69
CA VAL A 140 10.79 4.34 2.06
C VAL A 140 9.78 3.25 1.69
N GLY A 141 8.82 2.96 2.56
CA GLY A 141 7.74 2.00 2.29
C GLY A 141 6.83 2.43 1.14
N LEU A 142 6.47 3.73 1.08
CA LEU A 142 5.74 4.28 -0.07
C LEU A 142 6.55 4.22 -1.36
N ALA A 143 7.85 4.56 -1.31
CA ALA A 143 8.74 4.43 -2.45
C ALA A 143 8.82 2.98 -2.95
N GLN A 144 8.94 2.01 -2.02
CA GLN A 144 8.88 0.58 -2.33
C GLN A 144 7.59 0.20 -3.05
N ALA A 145 6.45 0.65 -2.52
CA ALA A 145 5.13 0.34 -3.08
C ALA A 145 4.93 0.94 -4.48
N LEU A 146 5.63 2.03 -4.80
CA LEU A 146 5.46 2.80 -6.05
C LEU A 146 6.53 2.54 -7.11
N VAL A 147 7.71 2.02 -6.75
CA VAL A 147 8.88 1.96 -7.65
C VAL A 147 8.68 1.12 -8.91
N HIS A 148 7.80 0.12 -8.85
CA HIS A 148 7.45 -0.73 -10.00
C HIS A 148 6.29 -0.18 -10.83
N ASP A 149 5.80 1.02 -10.50
CA ASP A 149 4.72 1.74 -11.18
C ASP A 149 3.39 0.97 -11.21
N PRO A 150 2.84 0.56 -10.05
CA PRO A 150 1.61 -0.22 -9.97
C PRO A 150 0.41 0.57 -10.49
N GLU A 151 -0.66 -0.14 -10.87
CA GLU A 151 -1.95 0.46 -11.25
C GLU A 151 -2.83 0.75 -10.03
N ILE A 152 -2.69 -0.08 -8.99
CA ILE A 152 -3.46 0.01 -7.74
C ILE A 152 -2.48 0.16 -6.58
N LEU A 153 -2.74 1.10 -5.69
CA LEU A 153 -1.96 1.32 -4.48
C LEU A 153 -2.81 1.02 -3.25
N ILE A 154 -2.32 0.13 -2.40
CA ILE A 154 -2.97 -0.27 -1.14
C ILE A 154 -2.10 0.16 0.03
N LEU A 155 -2.67 0.97 0.93
CA LEU A 155 -1.96 1.61 2.03
C LEU A 155 -2.65 1.30 3.37
N ASP A 156 -2.00 0.55 4.22
CA ASP A 156 -2.52 0.19 5.53
C ASP A 156 -1.97 1.14 6.59
N GLU A 157 -2.82 2.04 7.11
CA GLU A 157 -2.51 3.07 8.11
C GLU A 157 -1.27 3.92 7.71
N PRO A 158 -1.22 4.51 6.50
CA PRO A 158 -0.01 5.13 5.95
C PRO A 158 0.46 6.37 6.72
N MET A 159 -0.41 6.98 7.52
CA MET A 159 -0.15 8.25 8.22
C MET A 159 0.03 8.07 9.73
N THR A 160 -0.10 6.85 10.26
CA THR A 160 -0.07 6.59 11.70
C THR A 160 1.26 6.93 12.35
N GLY A 161 1.22 7.82 13.36
CA GLY A 161 2.36 8.22 14.19
C GLY A 161 3.38 9.10 13.47
N LEU A 162 2.94 9.86 12.49
CA LEU A 162 3.68 10.94 11.87
C LEU A 162 3.43 12.26 12.59
N ASP A 163 4.41 13.15 12.56
CA ASP A 163 4.21 14.53 12.99
C ASP A 163 3.37 15.34 11.96
N PRO A 164 2.80 16.49 12.31
CA PRO A 164 1.91 17.25 11.43
C PRO A 164 2.52 17.59 10.06
N ASN A 165 3.81 17.93 10.00
CA ASN A 165 4.47 18.28 8.75
C ASN A 165 4.63 17.05 7.85
N GLN A 166 5.10 15.93 8.42
CA GLN A 166 5.24 14.66 7.72
C GLN A 166 3.89 14.13 7.21
N LEU A 167 2.84 14.29 8.01
CA LEU A 167 1.48 13.90 7.67
C LEU A 167 1.00 14.65 6.40
N GLU A 168 1.20 15.97 6.35
CA GLU A 168 0.80 16.78 5.19
C GLU A 168 1.56 16.38 3.90
N GLU A 169 2.86 16.10 4.01
CA GLU A 169 3.67 15.65 2.89
C GLU A 169 3.25 14.27 2.36
N ILE A 170 2.94 13.32 3.25
CA ILE A 170 2.44 12.00 2.87
C ILE A 170 1.05 12.10 2.24
N ARG A 171 0.17 12.94 2.81
CA ARG A 171 -1.16 13.22 2.27
C ARG A 171 -1.07 13.78 0.85
N HIS A 172 -0.21 14.75 0.64
CA HIS A 172 0.03 15.31 -0.69
C HIS A 172 0.52 14.25 -1.69
N LEU A 173 1.47 13.41 -1.28
CA LEU A 173 1.99 12.33 -2.12
C LEU A 173 0.91 11.31 -2.51
N ILE A 174 0.03 10.95 -1.57
CA ILE A 174 -1.10 10.03 -1.84
C ILE A 174 -2.07 10.66 -2.86
N LYS A 175 -2.46 11.93 -2.66
CA LYS A 175 -3.33 12.67 -3.59
C LYS A 175 -2.75 12.76 -5.00
N GLU A 176 -1.48 13.15 -5.13
CA GLU A 176 -0.80 13.22 -6.43
C GLU A 176 -0.69 11.85 -7.11
N THR A 177 -0.58 10.79 -6.31
CA THR A 177 -0.58 9.41 -6.83
C THR A 177 -1.97 9.01 -7.31
N GLY A 178 -3.02 9.35 -6.56
CA GLY A 178 -4.41 9.04 -6.87
C GLY A 178 -4.92 9.67 -8.17
N LYS A 179 -4.36 10.82 -8.60
CA LYS A 179 -4.70 11.42 -9.90
C LYS A 179 -4.47 10.49 -11.10
N LYS A 180 -3.66 9.45 -10.94
CA LYS A 180 -3.26 8.53 -12.04
C LYS A 180 -3.47 7.06 -11.70
N LYS A 181 -3.80 6.74 -10.47
CA LYS A 181 -3.87 5.37 -9.94
C LYS A 181 -5.08 5.21 -9.04
N THR A 182 -5.58 4.00 -8.96
CA THR A 182 -6.57 3.63 -7.94
C THR A 182 -5.87 3.50 -6.59
N VAL A 183 -6.40 4.11 -5.55
CA VAL A 183 -5.83 4.06 -4.20
C VAL A 183 -6.86 3.56 -3.20
N LEU A 184 -6.49 2.56 -2.41
CA LEU A 184 -7.24 2.11 -1.24
C LEU A 184 -6.37 2.33 -0.01
N LEU A 185 -6.85 3.14 0.94
CA LEU A 185 -6.14 3.35 2.20
C LEU A 185 -7.00 2.98 3.40
N SER A 186 -6.38 2.51 4.47
CA SER A 186 -7.04 2.36 5.77
C SER A 186 -6.65 3.47 6.71
N THR A 187 -7.58 3.87 7.55
CA THR A 187 -7.33 4.78 8.68
C THR A 187 -8.41 4.62 9.74
N HIS A 188 -8.11 5.07 10.95
CA HIS A 188 -9.08 5.20 12.03
C HIS A 188 -9.42 6.68 12.31
N ILE A 189 -8.93 7.62 11.49
CA ILE A 189 -9.08 9.06 11.64
C ILE A 189 -9.95 9.62 10.51
N MET A 190 -11.15 10.13 10.85
CA MET A 190 -12.11 10.66 9.87
C MET A 190 -11.54 11.82 9.05
N GLN A 191 -10.80 12.73 9.68
CA GLN A 191 -10.19 13.89 9.01
C GLN A 191 -9.18 13.49 7.91
N GLU A 192 -8.56 12.31 8.01
CA GLU A 192 -7.68 11.81 6.95
C GLU A 192 -8.47 11.39 5.72
N VAL A 193 -9.63 10.75 5.92
CA VAL A 193 -10.53 10.36 4.83
C VAL A 193 -11.07 11.61 4.12
N GLU A 194 -11.61 12.56 4.87
CA GLU A 194 -12.14 13.84 4.34
C GLU A 194 -11.07 14.64 3.57
N ALA A 195 -9.82 14.52 4.00
CA ALA A 195 -8.73 15.26 3.39
C ALA A 195 -8.19 14.63 2.11
N ILE A 196 -8.35 13.31 1.90
CA ILE A 196 -7.65 12.56 0.83
C ILE A 196 -8.62 11.91 -0.15
N CYS A 197 -9.72 11.34 0.35
CA CYS A 197 -10.65 10.55 -0.47
C CYS A 197 -11.63 11.44 -1.26
N ASP A 198 -12.13 10.88 -2.36
CA ASP A 198 -13.14 11.50 -3.22
C ASP A 198 -14.55 11.36 -2.65
#